data_d25db0706db98a4a19347220538383e9
#
_entry.id   d25db0706db98a4a19347220538383e9
#
_cell.length_a   1.000
_cell.length_b   1.000
_cell.length_c   1.000
_cell.angle_alpha   90.00
_cell.angle_beta   90.00
_cell.angle_gamma   90.00
#
_symmetry.space_group_name_H-M   'P 1'
#
loop_
_entity.id
_entity.type
_entity.pdbx_description
1 polymer ?
#
loop_
_entity_poly.entity_id
_entity_poly.type
_entity_poly.pdbx_seq_one_letter_code
_entity_poly.pdbx_strand_id
1 'polypeptide(L)'
;MRIHFIKAVLLATMLVGSVQAATEAAPVKLAKSTADHSKFKELNRAFDSGPEVTKACLACHTEASKQIHQTQHWTWQYTNPKTQQVLGKKTVVNNFCTSVRSNEAACNSCHIGYGWRDDKFDFTSEENVDCLACHDATGKYRKPSGFAGMPVTKDTEFPPGSGKIVKGINLTEIAQKVGPTKRTTCGSCHFNGGGGDGVKHGDLDSSLEAPNKDLDVHMDVDGNNFSCATCHKTDGHQVPGSRYNPTAKDKDPAHLRGKVETTNPATCQACHGQSPHQVVKLNEHTAKIACQTCHIPTYARGGQPTKMTWDWSTAGKLDKDGKPYTEKDDDGYDSYMSIKGNFTWKENVTP
;
A
#
# COMPACT_ATOMS: atom_id res chain seq x y z
N MET A 1 45.26 56.77 56.84
CA MET A 1 44.39 55.60 56.87
C MET A 1 43.87 55.41 55.45
N ARG A 2 44.48 54.48 54.66
CA ARG A 2 44.17 54.25 53.25
C ARG A 2 43.34 52.98 53.13
N ILE A 3 42.14 53.11 52.60
CA ILE A 3 41.20 52.01 52.39
C ILE A 3 41.43 51.53 50.93
N HIS A 4 41.82 50.26 50.77
CA HIS A 4 41.95 49.63 49.47
C HIS A 4 40.63 48.96 49.06
N PHE A 5 40.05 49.39 47.94
CA PHE A 5 38.95 48.73 47.31
C PHE A 5 39.46 47.57 46.43
N ILE A 6 39.07 46.34 46.77
CA ILE A 6 39.29 45.18 45.96
C ILE A 6 38.12 45.06 44.99
N LYS A 7 38.35 45.16 43.69
CA LYS A 7 37.36 44.89 42.66
C LYS A 7 37.35 43.38 42.39
N ALA A 8 36.27 42.71 42.74
CA ALA A 8 36.03 41.36 42.31
C ALA A 8 35.50 41.35 40.86
N VAL A 9 36.25 40.74 39.93
CA VAL A 9 35.81 40.52 38.57
C VAL A 9 35.10 39.14 38.52
N LEU A 10 33.78 39.14 38.37
CA LEU A 10 33.03 37.94 38.08
C LEU A 10 33.24 37.51 36.62
N LEU A 11 33.90 36.39 36.42
CA LEU A 11 34.03 35.76 35.12
C LEU A 11 32.84 34.85 34.87
N ALA A 12 31.89 35.30 34.07
CA ALA A 12 30.73 34.51 33.65
C ALA A 12 31.17 33.60 32.50
N THR A 13 31.42 32.34 32.78
CA THR A 13 31.60 31.30 31.74
C THR A 13 30.24 30.93 31.12
N MET A 14 30.02 31.44 29.93
CA MET A 14 28.92 30.93 29.09
C MET A 14 29.23 29.52 28.64
N LEU A 15 28.53 28.55 29.22
CA LEU A 15 28.44 27.18 28.61
C LEU A 15 27.59 27.29 27.34
N VAL A 16 28.26 27.32 26.19
CA VAL A 16 27.61 27.10 24.91
C VAL A 16 27.34 25.62 24.79
N GLY A 17 26.12 25.19 25.14
CA GLY A 17 25.64 23.86 24.86
C GLY A 17 25.59 23.64 23.36
N SER A 18 26.46 22.79 22.84
CA SER A 18 26.39 22.32 21.45
C SER A 18 25.09 21.53 21.27
N VAL A 19 24.11 22.14 20.61
CA VAL A 19 22.95 21.45 20.08
C VAL A 19 23.49 20.53 18.96
N GLN A 20 23.64 19.26 19.28
CA GLN A 20 23.86 18.26 18.25
C GLN A 20 22.58 18.18 17.41
N ALA A 21 22.63 18.78 16.23
CA ALA A 21 21.63 18.56 15.20
C ALA A 21 21.58 17.06 14.91
N ALA A 22 20.40 16.48 15.06
CA ALA A 22 20.17 15.12 14.60
C ALA A 22 20.55 15.07 13.12
N THR A 23 21.56 14.27 12.78
CA THR A 23 21.95 14.04 11.40
C THR A 23 20.77 13.40 10.69
N GLU A 24 20.14 14.14 9.79
CA GLU A 24 19.15 13.61 8.85
C GLU A 24 19.75 12.38 8.17
N ALA A 25 19.09 11.25 8.34
CA ALA A 25 19.48 10.03 7.64
C ALA A 25 19.30 10.28 6.14
N ALA A 26 20.42 10.28 5.41
CA ALA A 26 20.39 10.43 3.97
C ALA A 26 19.40 9.46 3.33
N PRO A 27 18.62 9.87 2.32
CA PRO A 27 17.66 9.02 1.66
C PRO A 27 18.36 7.75 1.15
N VAL A 28 17.82 6.60 1.52
CA VAL A 28 18.34 5.29 1.09
C VAL A 28 18.22 5.23 -0.43
N LYS A 29 19.29 5.45 -1.16
CA LYS A 29 19.35 5.20 -2.60
C LYS A 29 19.10 3.70 -2.79
N LEU A 30 17.94 3.34 -3.32
CA LEU A 30 17.70 1.98 -3.80
C LEU A 30 18.82 1.62 -4.77
N ALA A 31 19.48 0.49 -4.52
CA ALA A 31 20.50 -0.02 -5.43
C ALA A 31 19.90 -0.14 -6.83
N LYS A 32 20.48 0.51 -7.81
CA LYS A 32 20.06 0.35 -9.21
C LYS A 32 20.33 -1.09 -9.59
N SER A 33 19.32 -1.76 -10.20
CA SER A 33 19.55 -3.08 -10.81
C SER A 33 20.73 -3.02 -11.77
N THR A 34 21.59 -4.03 -11.73
CA THR A 34 22.69 -4.19 -12.69
C THR A 34 22.27 -4.98 -13.93
N ALA A 35 21.05 -5.53 -13.93
CA ALA A 35 20.51 -6.32 -15.02
C ALA A 35 19.60 -5.49 -15.94
N ASP A 36 19.84 -5.56 -17.24
CA ASP A 36 18.97 -4.99 -18.27
C ASP A 36 18.17 -6.13 -18.92
N HIS A 37 16.92 -6.30 -18.47
CA HIS A 37 16.05 -7.38 -18.91
C HIS A 37 15.72 -7.34 -20.42
N SER A 38 15.83 -6.18 -21.07
CA SER A 38 15.63 -6.05 -22.52
C SER A 38 16.67 -6.80 -23.36
N LYS A 39 17.82 -7.17 -22.76
CA LYS A 39 18.92 -7.87 -23.43
C LYS A 39 18.84 -9.39 -23.32
N PHE A 40 17.91 -9.91 -22.51
CA PHE A 40 17.78 -11.36 -22.34
C PHE A 40 16.93 -11.96 -23.46
N LYS A 41 17.47 -12.98 -24.12
CA LYS A 41 16.80 -13.68 -25.25
C LYS A 41 15.49 -14.35 -24.82
N GLU A 42 15.40 -14.80 -23.56
CA GLU A 42 14.22 -15.41 -22.96
C GLU A 42 13.02 -14.45 -22.94
N LEU A 43 13.29 -13.14 -22.88
CA LEU A 43 12.29 -12.08 -22.85
C LEU A 43 12.11 -11.38 -24.21
N ASN A 44 12.90 -11.74 -25.20
CA ASN A 44 12.81 -11.17 -26.56
C ASN A 44 11.92 -12.00 -27.48
N ARG A 45 10.69 -12.26 -27.05
CA ARG A 45 9.66 -12.98 -27.80
C ARG A 45 8.27 -12.46 -27.43
N ALA A 46 7.28 -12.77 -28.23
CA ALA A 46 5.90 -12.52 -27.87
C ALA A 46 5.47 -13.44 -26.72
N PHE A 47 4.65 -12.89 -25.81
CA PHE A 47 4.00 -13.63 -24.75
C PHE A 47 2.48 -13.49 -24.90
N ASP A 48 1.79 -14.61 -24.96
CA ASP A 48 0.33 -14.66 -25.10
C ASP A 48 -0.39 -14.71 -23.74
N SER A 49 0.34 -15.02 -22.65
CA SER A 49 -0.23 -15.12 -21.31
C SER A 49 0.76 -14.73 -20.21
N GLY A 50 0.21 -14.40 -19.03
CA GLY A 50 1.00 -14.12 -17.83
C GLY A 50 1.87 -15.30 -17.37
N PRO A 51 1.34 -16.55 -17.30
CA PRO A 51 2.13 -17.74 -16.97
C PRO A 51 3.36 -17.94 -17.87
N GLU A 52 3.28 -17.63 -19.15
CA GLU A 52 4.44 -17.72 -20.04
C GLU A 52 5.55 -16.72 -19.67
N VAL A 53 5.17 -15.52 -19.21
CA VAL A 53 6.14 -14.54 -18.71
C VAL A 53 6.80 -15.08 -17.45
N THR A 54 6.02 -15.59 -16.49
CA THR A 54 6.56 -16.14 -15.25
C THR A 54 7.49 -17.32 -15.51
N LYS A 55 7.13 -18.22 -16.42
CA LYS A 55 8.01 -19.31 -16.85
C LYS A 55 9.36 -18.80 -17.37
N ALA A 56 9.37 -17.72 -18.14
CA ALA A 56 10.61 -17.10 -18.60
C ALA A 56 11.41 -16.47 -17.43
N CYS A 57 10.74 -15.84 -16.46
CA CYS A 57 11.39 -15.32 -15.25
C CYS A 57 12.05 -16.40 -14.41
N LEU A 58 11.36 -17.54 -14.24
CA LEU A 58 11.83 -18.68 -13.44
C LEU A 58 13.06 -19.38 -14.02
N ALA A 59 13.38 -19.15 -15.29
CA ALA A 59 14.64 -19.64 -15.87
C ALA A 59 15.90 -19.08 -15.18
N CYS A 60 15.77 -17.89 -14.54
CA CYS A 60 16.84 -17.23 -13.78
C CYS A 60 16.49 -17.06 -12.30
N HIS A 61 15.22 -16.75 -11.99
CA HIS A 61 14.73 -16.50 -10.63
C HIS A 61 14.09 -17.76 -10.02
N THR A 62 14.85 -18.84 -9.95
CA THR A 62 14.38 -20.22 -9.69
C THR A 62 13.67 -20.44 -8.36
N GLU A 63 13.89 -19.58 -7.36
CA GLU A 63 13.27 -19.70 -6.02
C GLU A 63 12.14 -18.70 -5.78
N ALA A 64 11.94 -17.75 -6.70
CA ALA A 64 11.02 -16.65 -6.48
C ALA A 64 9.56 -17.12 -6.25
N SER A 65 9.05 -18.03 -7.07
CA SER A 65 7.69 -18.55 -6.92
C SER A 65 7.49 -19.29 -5.60
N LYS A 66 8.47 -20.07 -5.17
CA LYS A 66 8.43 -20.81 -3.89
C LYS A 66 8.37 -19.86 -2.70
N GLN A 67 9.09 -18.73 -2.76
CA GLN A 67 9.02 -17.69 -1.74
C GLN A 67 7.64 -17.02 -1.74
N ILE A 68 7.11 -16.70 -2.93
CA ILE A 68 5.77 -16.09 -3.09
C ILE A 68 4.68 -17.01 -2.55
N HIS A 69 4.75 -18.33 -2.79
CA HIS A 69 3.76 -19.30 -2.30
C HIS A 69 3.57 -19.28 -0.78
N GLN A 70 4.55 -18.81 -0.03
CA GLN A 70 4.51 -18.69 1.43
C GLN A 70 3.89 -17.37 1.90
N THR A 71 3.59 -16.43 1.00
CA THR A 71 3.11 -15.09 1.34
C THR A 71 1.59 -15.02 1.48
N GLN A 72 1.12 -14.02 2.23
CA GLN A 72 -0.32 -13.72 2.31
C GLN A 72 -0.85 -13.16 0.97
N HIS A 73 -0.02 -12.55 0.14
CA HIS A 73 -0.40 -12.08 -1.20
C HIS A 73 -0.78 -13.24 -2.13
N TRP A 74 -0.19 -14.42 -1.92
CA TRP A 74 -0.53 -15.64 -2.65
C TRP A 74 -1.66 -16.41 -1.99
N THR A 75 -1.50 -16.74 -0.71
CA THR A 75 -2.46 -17.62 -0.02
C THR A 75 -3.79 -16.95 0.28
N TRP A 76 -3.79 -15.61 0.42
CA TRP A 76 -4.90 -14.82 0.95
C TRP A 76 -5.45 -15.33 2.27
N GLN A 77 -4.58 -15.96 3.05
CA GLN A 77 -4.89 -16.54 4.35
C GLN A 77 -3.85 -16.12 5.39
N TYR A 78 -4.31 -15.97 6.60
CA TYR A 78 -3.51 -15.73 7.79
C TYR A 78 -4.03 -16.64 8.89
N THR A 79 -3.15 -17.46 9.46
CA THR A 79 -3.49 -18.28 10.63
C THR A 79 -3.10 -17.52 11.89
N ASN A 80 -4.08 -17.19 12.74
CA ASN A 80 -3.80 -16.54 14.01
C ASN A 80 -3.04 -17.52 14.91
N PRO A 81 -1.82 -17.19 15.37
CA PRO A 81 -1.00 -18.14 16.13
C PRO A 81 -1.59 -18.48 17.51
N LYS A 82 -2.44 -17.61 18.07
CA LYS A 82 -3.06 -17.85 19.38
C LYS A 82 -4.33 -18.66 19.30
N THR A 83 -5.19 -18.35 18.34
CA THR A 83 -6.53 -18.96 18.23
C THR A 83 -6.60 -20.06 17.18
N GLN A 84 -5.55 -20.24 16.36
CA GLN A 84 -5.50 -21.13 15.19
C GLN A 84 -6.60 -20.85 14.15
N GLN A 85 -7.27 -19.73 14.28
CA GLN A 85 -8.31 -19.30 13.35
C GLN A 85 -7.68 -18.88 12.02
N VAL A 86 -8.18 -19.42 10.92
CA VAL A 86 -7.76 -19.05 9.57
C VAL A 86 -8.61 -17.87 9.09
N LEU A 87 -7.98 -16.74 8.94
CA LEU A 87 -8.57 -15.48 8.48
C LEU A 87 -7.96 -15.10 7.13
N GLY A 88 -8.56 -14.16 6.44
CA GLY A 88 -8.01 -13.62 5.21
C GLY A 88 -9.06 -13.41 4.14
N LYS A 89 -8.67 -12.74 3.08
CA LYS A 89 -9.60 -12.36 2.00
C LYS A 89 -10.29 -13.56 1.34
N LYS A 90 -9.64 -14.73 1.37
CA LYS A 90 -10.18 -15.99 0.84
C LYS A 90 -11.40 -16.49 1.63
N THR A 91 -11.46 -16.23 2.94
CA THR A 91 -12.41 -16.89 3.87
C THR A 91 -13.37 -15.94 4.56
N VAL A 92 -13.15 -14.64 4.49
CA VAL A 92 -13.99 -13.62 5.15
C VAL A 92 -14.63 -12.68 4.15
N VAL A 93 -15.72 -12.04 4.55
CA VAL A 93 -16.33 -10.94 3.80
C VAL A 93 -15.33 -9.78 3.77
N ASN A 94 -15.10 -9.22 2.59
CA ASN A 94 -14.15 -8.12 2.38
C ASN A 94 -14.84 -6.75 2.38
N ASN A 95 -14.06 -5.69 2.13
CA ASN A 95 -14.54 -4.31 2.11
C ASN A 95 -15.62 -4.02 1.05
N PHE A 96 -15.80 -4.89 0.07
CA PHE A 96 -16.87 -4.79 -0.93
C PHE A 96 -18.18 -5.46 -0.48
N CYS A 97 -18.27 -5.85 0.78
CA CYS A 97 -19.42 -6.52 1.39
C CYS A 97 -19.80 -7.85 0.71
N THR A 98 -18.82 -8.52 0.12
CA THR A 98 -18.98 -9.81 -0.54
C THR A 98 -17.82 -10.75 -0.21
N SER A 99 -18.00 -12.03 -0.41
CA SER A 99 -16.93 -13.01 -0.29
C SER A 99 -16.23 -13.23 -1.62
N VAL A 100 -14.98 -13.69 -1.57
CA VAL A 100 -14.24 -14.11 -2.77
C VAL A 100 -14.86 -15.38 -3.34
N ARG A 101 -15.27 -16.30 -2.47
CA ARG A 101 -15.89 -17.55 -2.87
C ARG A 101 -17.13 -17.28 -3.73
N SER A 102 -17.21 -17.92 -4.87
CA SER A 102 -18.19 -17.71 -5.96
C SER A 102 -18.04 -16.38 -6.72
N ASN A 103 -17.02 -15.57 -6.41
CA ASN A 103 -16.71 -14.32 -7.10
C ASN A 103 -15.22 -14.25 -7.51
N GLU A 104 -14.54 -15.40 -7.53
CA GLU A 104 -13.08 -15.48 -7.73
C GLU A 104 -12.64 -14.72 -8.98
N ALA A 105 -13.30 -14.96 -10.10
CA ALA A 105 -12.91 -14.32 -11.38
C ALA A 105 -12.96 -12.78 -11.33
N ALA A 106 -13.87 -12.20 -10.55
CA ALA A 106 -13.99 -10.76 -10.38
C ALA A 106 -13.00 -10.22 -9.33
N CYS A 107 -12.84 -10.93 -8.20
CA CYS A 107 -12.05 -10.46 -7.06
C CYS A 107 -10.54 -10.59 -7.27
N ASN A 108 -10.09 -11.52 -8.13
CA ASN A 108 -8.68 -11.91 -8.25
C ASN A 108 -7.84 -10.99 -9.13
N SER A 109 -8.35 -9.88 -9.60
CA SER A 109 -7.53 -8.81 -10.19
C SER A 109 -6.43 -8.32 -9.23
N CYS A 110 -6.67 -8.39 -7.91
CA CYS A 110 -5.69 -8.02 -6.87
C CYS A 110 -4.90 -9.22 -6.32
N HIS A 111 -5.15 -10.45 -6.75
CA HIS A 111 -4.35 -11.62 -6.38
C HIS A 111 -3.04 -11.65 -7.18
N ILE A 112 -1.93 -12.01 -6.55
CA ILE A 112 -0.65 -12.13 -7.26
C ILE A 112 -0.49 -13.47 -7.98
N GLY A 113 -1.55 -13.88 -8.67
CA GLY A 113 -1.61 -15.12 -9.43
C GLY A 113 -2.58 -15.04 -10.60
N TYR A 114 -2.42 -15.99 -11.50
CA TYR A 114 -3.14 -16.09 -12.75
C TYR A 114 -4.11 -17.27 -12.74
N GLY A 115 -5.33 -17.06 -13.22
CA GLY A 115 -6.24 -18.16 -13.56
C GLY A 115 -7.09 -18.71 -12.40
N TRP A 116 -7.12 -18.03 -11.24
CA TRP A 116 -7.96 -18.47 -10.13
C TRP A 116 -9.44 -18.14 -10.40
N ARG A 117 -10.18 -19.12 -10.92
CA ARG A 117 -11.60 -19.00 -11.29
C ARG A 117 -12.56 -19.62 -10.26
N ASP A 118 -12.09 -20.63 -9.56
CA ASP A 118 -12.89 -21.47 -8.67
C ASP A 118 -12.00 -22.18 -7.63
N ASP A 119 -12.57 -23.12 -6.90
CA ASP A 119 -11.91 -23.90 -5.85
C ASP A 119 -10.88 -24.93 -6.35
N LYS A 120 -10.78 -25.12 -7.68
CA LYS A 120 -9.80 -26.02 -8.32
C LYS A 120 -8.49 -25.32 -8.67
N PHE A 121 -8.33 -24.05 -8.28
CA PHE A 121 -7.09 -23.33 -8.53
C PHE A 121 -5.90 -24.01 -7.85
N ASP A 122 -4.86 -24.25 -8.64
CA ASP A 122 -3.64 -24.88 -8.15
C ASP A 122 -2.69 -23.86 -7.50
N PHE A 123 -2.74 -23.80 -6.17
CA PHE A 123 -1.85 -22.96 -5.37
C PHE A 123 -0.40 -23.46 -5.32
N THR A 124 -0.08 -24.60 -5.94
CA THR A 124 1.29 -25.15 -6.02
C THR A 124 1.99 -24.82 -7.34
N SER A 125 1.25 -24.31 -8.32
CA SER A 125 1.79 -23.96 -9.62
C SER A 125 2.71 -22.73 -9.57
N GLU A 126 3.98 -22.93 -9.83
CA GLU A 126 4.97 -21.85 -9.86
C GLU A 126 4.74 -20.88 -11.03
N GLU A 127 4.29 -21.38 -12.19
CA GLU A 127 4.03 -20.58 -13.38
C GLU A 127 2.81 -19.65 -13.21
N ASN A 128 1.91 -19.96 -12.28
CA ASN A 128 0.75 -19.12 -12.00
C ASN A 128 1.05 -17.91 -11.11
N VAL A 129 2.27 -17.75 -10.61
CA VAL A 129 2.68 -16.56 -9.84
C VAL A 129 2.80 -15.35 -10.77
N ASP A 130 2.22 -14.22 -10.34
CA ASP A 130 2.25 -12.96 -11.09
C ASP A 130 3.36 -12.02 -10.61
N CYS A 131 4.53 -12.15 -11.24
CA CYS A 131 5.68 -11.31 -10.95
C CYS A 131 5.45 -9.85 -11.37
N LEU A 132 4.71 -9.64 -12.47
CA LEU A 132 4.52 -8.32 -13.07
C LEU A 132 3.65 -7.40 -12.21
N ALA A 133 2.74 -7.94 -11.40
CA ALA A 133 1.91 -7.15 -10.48
C ALA A 133 2.73 -6.25 -9.56
N CYS A 134 3.91 -6.72 -9.15
CA CYS A 134 4.82 -5.99 -8.27
C CYS A 134 5.98 -5.33 -9.03
N HIS A 135 6.45 -5.94 -10.11
CA HIS A 135 7.70 -5.56 -10.75
C HIS A 135 7.54 -4.74 -12.05
N ASP A 136 6.32 -4.48 -12.52
CA ASP A 136 6.12 -3.60 -13.69
C ASP A 136 6.69 -2.19 -13.43
N ALA A 137 7.66 -1.77 -14.25
CA ALA A 137 8.20 -0.43 -14.21
C ALA A 137 7.60 0.50 -15.28
N THR A 138 6.75 -0.02 -16.17
CA THR A 138 6.12 0.74 -17.27
C THR A 138 4.87 1.49 -16.84
N GLY A 139 4.19 1.05 -15.77
CA GLY A 139 2.85 1.53 -15.36
C GLY A 139 1.73 1.07 -16.29
N LYS A 140 2.01 0.11 -17.20
CA LYS A 140 1.04 -0.37 -18.17
C LYS A 140 0.38 -1.69 -17.76
N TYR A 141 0.98 -2.41 -16.80
CA TYR A 141 0.46 -3.69 -16.35
C TYR A 141 -0.88 -3.52 -15.64
N ARG A 142 -1.85 -4.31 -16.02
CA ARG A 142 -3.16 -4.35 -15.39
C ARG A 142 -3.85 -5.69 -15.56
N LYS A 143 -4.65 -6.06 -14.58
CA LYS A 143 -5.51 -7.24 -14.59
C LYS A 143 -6.96 -6.80 -14.40
N PRO A 144 -7.78 -6.82 -15.46
CA PRO A 144 -9.17 -6.41 -15.37
C PRO A 144 -9.98 -7.38 -14.49
N SER A 145 -11.00 -6.86 -13.80
CA SER A 145 -11.96 -7.69 -13.08
C SER A 145 -12.73 -8.59 -14.05
N GLY A 146 -13.03 -9.82 -13.63
CA GLY A 146 -13.72 -10.80 -14.45
C GLY A 146 -12.81 -11.76 -15.22
N PHE A 147 -11.51 -11.50 -15.28
CA PHE A 147 -10.53 -12.32 -16.00
C PHE A 147 -9.73 -13.25 -15.09
N ALA A 148 -10.21 -13.49 -13.88
CA ALA A 148 -9.56 -14.40 -12.92
C ALA A 148 -8.06 -14.10 -12.69
N GLY A 149 -7.68 -12.81 -12.63
CA GLY A 149 -6.30 -12.39 -12.46
C GLY A 149 -5.43 -12.49 -13.72
N MET A 150 -6.00 -12.86 -14.85
CA MET A 150 -5.25 -12.87 -16.13
C MET A 150 -5.17 -11.46 -16.72
N PRO A 151 -4.01 -11.03 -17.22
CA PRO A 151 -3.92 -9.86 -18.09
C PRO A 151 -4.57 -10.16 -19.44
N VAL A 152 -5.05 -9.12 -20.11
CA VAL A 152 -5.62 -9.22 -21.46
C VAL A 152 -4.57 -8.75 -22.46
N THR A 153 -4.17 -9.61 -23.40
CA THR A 153 -3.12 -9.31 -24.40
C THR A 153 -3.66 -8.79 -25.72
N LYS A 154 -4.96 -8.95 -25.97
CA LYS A 154 -5.66 -8.46 -27.15
C LYS A 154 -6.92 -7.73 -26.73
N ASP A 155 -7.32 -6.74 -27.51
CA ASP A 155 -8.58 -6.03 -27.30
C ASP A 155 -9.75 -7.03 -27.21
N THR A 156 -10.45 -7.02 -26.08
CA THR A 156 -11.47 -8.04 -25.77
C THR A 156 -12.74 -7.35 -25.26
N GLU A 157 -13.87 -7.68 -25.86
CA GLU A 157 -15.18 -7.21 -25.36
C GLU A 157 -15.52 -7.91 -24.07
N PHE A 158 -15.82 -7.12 -23.03
CA PHE A 158 -16.23 -7.65 -21.72
C PHE A 158 -17.15 -6.70 -20.94
N PRO A 159 -18.28 -7.17 -20.37
CA PRO A 159 -18.89 -8.50 -20.63
C PRO A 159 -19.27 -8.71 -22.10
N PRO A 160 -19.38 -9.94 -22.57
CA PRO A 160 -19.79 -10.22 -23.94
C PRO A 160 -21.12 -9.56 -24.30
N GLY A 161 -21.23 -8.93 -25.46
CA GLY A 161 -22.41 -8.21 -25.92
C GLY A 161 -22.62 -6.82 -25.28
N SER A 162 -21.65 -6.32 -24.49
CA SER A 162 -21.76 -5.01 -23.81
C SER A 162 -21.28 -3.83 -24.66
N GLY A 163 -20.55 -4.08 -25.73
CA GLY A 163 -19.83 -3.06 -26.51
C GLY A 163 -18.61 -2.46 -25.79
N LYS A 164 -18.30 -2.90 -24.56
CA LYS A 164 -17.16 -2.39 -23.78
C LYS A 164 -15.89 -3.16 -24.13
N ILE A 165 -14.88 -2.47 -24.58
CA ILE A 165 -13.60 -3.06 -24.96
C ILE A 165 -12.57 -2.89 -23.84
N VAL A 166 -12.11 -4.00 -23.30
CA VAL A 166 -10.92 -4.06 -22.46
C VAL A 166 -9.69 -4.08 -23.37
N LYS A 167 -8.85 -3.07 -23.25
CA LYS A 167 -7.66 -2.93 -24.10
C LYS A 167 -6.59 -3.93 -23.72
N GLY A 168 -6.00 -4.57 -24.72
CA GLY A 168 -4.87 -5.47 -24.56
C GLY A 168 -3.61 -4.72 -24.12
N ILE A 169 -2.70 -5.44 -23.46
CA ILE A 169 -1.37 -4.94 -23.06
C ILE A 169 -0.26 -5.79 -23.71
N ASN A 170 0.90 -5.16 -23.90
CA ASN A 170 2.08 -5.83 -24.43
C ASN A 170 2.93 -6.43 -23.30
N LEU A 171 2.78 -7.73 -23.05
CA LEU A 171 3.52 -8.41 -21.99
C LEU A 171 5.03 -8.47 -22.25
N THR A 172 5.48 -8.49 -23.51
CA THR A 172 6.92 -8.47 -23.85
C THR A 172 7.55 -7.15 -23.41
N GLU A 173 6.93 -6.01 -23.77
CA GLU A 173 7.42 -4.70 -23.34
C GLU A 173 7.50 -4.59 -21.82
N ILE A 174 6.49 -5.09 -21.12
CA ILE A 174 6.41 -5.03 -19.66
C ILE A 174 7.48 -5.93 -19.02
N ALA A 175 7.64 -7.18 -19.51
CA ALA A 175 8.64 -8.11 -18.99
C ALA A 175 10.07 -7.62 -19.18
N GLN A 176 10.35 -6.91 -20.27
CA GLN A 176 11.65 -6.31 -20.54
C GLN A 176 11.96 -5.07 -19.66
N LYS A 177 10.93 -4.46 -19.06
CA LYS A 177 11.04 -3.23 -18.26
C LYS A 177 10.57 -3.46 -16.83
N VAL A 178 11.01 -4.54 -16.21
CA VAL A 178 10.77 -4.83 -14.80
C VAL A 178 11.79 -4.11 -13.91
N GLY A 179 11.39 -3.83 -12.67
CA GLY A 179 12.24 -3.12 -11.71
C GLY A 179 11.75 -3.24 -10.27
N PRO A 180 12.31 -2.45 -9.34
CA PRO A 180 11.84 -2.37 -7.98
C PRO A 180 10.37 -1.96 -7.90
N THR A 181 9.67 -2.41 -6.85
CA THR A 181 8.29 -2.01 -6.58
C THR A 181 8.16 -0.51 -6.39
N LYS A 182 7.03 0.04 -6.82
CA LYS A 182 6.70 1.46 -6.75
C LYS A 182 5.39 1.66 -5.99
N ARG A 183 5.06 2.91 -5.59
CA ARG A 183 3.76 3.26 -5.04
C ARG A 183 2.63 2.83 -5.98
N THR A 184 2.79 3.04 -7.28
CA THR A 184 1.81 2.67 -8.31
C THR A 184 1.62 1.16 -8.43
N THR A 185 2.67 0.32 -8.29
CA THR A 185 2.53 -1.14 -8.34
C THR A 185 1.82 -1.68 -7.10
N CYS A 186 2.13 -1.19 -5.90
CA CYS A 186 1.39 -1.51 -4.70
C CYS A 186 -0.04 -0.95 -4.77
N GLY A 187 -0.18 0.30 -5.22
CA GLY A 187 -1.42 1.03 -5.35
C GLY A 187 -2.41 0.43 -6.31
N SER A 188 -1.95 -0.26 -7.37
CA SER A 188 -2.84 -0.94 -8.33
C SER A 188 -3.87 -1.86 -7.67
N CYS A 189 -3.54 -2.40 -6.49
CA CYS A 189 -4.42 -3.19 -5.66
C CYS A 189 -4.85 -2.45 -4.39
N HIS A 190 -3.91 -1.82 -3.68
CA HIS A 190 -4.14 -1.25 -2.35
C HIS A 190 -4.91 0.08 -2.38
N PHE A 191 -4.80 0.89 -3.42
CA PHE A 191 -5.59 2.13 -3.55
C PHE A 191 -7.05 1.89 -3.92
N ASN A 192 -7.40 0.65 -4.26
CA ASN A 192 -8.77 0.28 -4.59
C ASN A 192 -9.45 -0.55 -3.49
N GLY A 193 -8.80 -0.77 -2.35
CA GLY A 193 -9.29 -1.60 -1.25
C GLY A 193 -10.61 -1.11 -0.66
N GLY A 194 -10.83 0.19 -0.61
CA GLY A 194 -12.05 0.83 -0.15
C GLY A 194 -13.16 0.93 -1.20
N GLY A 195 -12.86 0.64 -2.46
CA GLY A 195 -13.78 0.79 -3.60
C GLY A 195 -13.57 2.06 -4.42
N GLY A 196 -12.49 2.80 -4.15
CA GLY A 196 -12.09 4.04 -4.84
C GLY A 196 -11.60 5.10 -3.87
N ASP A 197 -11.17 6.22 -4.41
CA ASP A 197 -10.59 7.31 -3.64
C ASP A 197 -11.61 7.93 -2.68
N GLY A 198 -11.19 8.15 -1.44
CA GLY A 198 -12.01 8.77 -0.39
C GLY A 198 -13.30 8.02 -0.02
N VAL A 199 -13.50 6.77 -0.50
CA VAL A 199 -14.76 6.03 -0.27
C VAL A 199 -14.90 5.58 1.17
N LYS A 200 -13.82 5.17 1.81
CA LYS A 200 -13.81 4.71 3.21
C LYS A 200 -12.72 5.40 4.00
N HIS A 201 -13.04 5.75 5.24
CA HIS A 201 -12.10 6.42 6.13
C HIS A 201 -10.88 5.56 6.40
N GLY A 202 -9.69 6.16 6.30
CA GLY A 202 -8.42 5.53 6.62
C GLY A 202 -7.98 4.44 5.64
N ASP A 203 -8.71 4.19 4.55
CA ASP A 203 -8.21 3.35 3.47
C ASP A 203 -7.18 4.12 2.62
N LEU A 204 -6.25 3.36 2.06
CA LEU A 204 -5.28 3.89 1.11
C LEU A 204 -5.98 4.22 -0.22
N ASP A 205 -5.57 5.30 -0.87
CA ASP A 205 -6.09 5.71 -2.16
C ASP A 205 -5.01 6.33 -3.07
N SER A 206 -5.39 6.77 -4.27
CA SER A 206 -4.44 7.25 -5.27
C SER A 206 -3.72 8.54 -4.87
N SER A 207 -4.18 9.29 -3.87
CA SER A 207 -3.47 10.45 -3.33
C SER A 207 -2.07 10.11 -2.83
N LEU A 208 -1.84 8.84 -2.46
CA LEU A 208 -0.53 8.34 -2.02
C LEU A 208 0.45 8.05 -3.16
N GLU A 209 0.09 8.25 -4.41
CA GLU A 209 1.06 8.20 -5.52
C GLU A 209 2.04 9.37 -5.45
N ALA A 210 1.53 10.57 -5.14
CA ALA A 210 2.31 11.79 -5.02
C ALA A 210 1.82 12.65 -3.83
N PRO A 211 1.92 12.14 -2.59
CA PRO A 211 1.43 12.84 -1.41
C PRO A 211 2.26 14.09 -1.10
N ASN A 212 1.60 15.11 -0.59
CA ASN A 212 2.24 16.26 0.03
C ASN A 212 2.52 15.98 1.51
N LYS A 213 3.26 16.89 2.16
CA LYS A 213 3.65 16.81 3.57
C LYS A 213 2.44 16.75 4.53
N ASP A 214 1.35 17.44 4.20
CA ASP A 214 0.17 17.48 5.06
C ASP A 214 -0.60 16.15 5.03
N LEU A 215 -0.50 15.43 3.91
CA LEU A 215 -1.07 14.09 3.79
C LEU A 215 -0.20 13.05 4.50
N ASP A 216 1.11 13.01 4.19
CA ASP A 216 2.04 12.05 4.80
C ASP A 216 3.48 12.58 4.81
N VAL A 217 4.01 12.84 6.01
CA VAL A 217 5.36 13.41 6.20
C VAL A 217 6.50 12.49 5.75
N HIS A 218 6.28 11.18 5.69
CA HIS A 218 7.30 10.22 5.26
C HIS A 218 7.28 10.03 3.74
N MET A 219 6.10 10.06 3.13
CA MET A 219 5.90 9.81 1.72
C MET A 219 5.89 11.09 0.87
N ASP A 220 5.86 12.27 1.50
CA ASP A 220 5.93 13.58 0.84
C ASP A 220 6.97 13.59 -0.28
N VAL A 221 6.51 13.90 -1.52
CA VAL A 221 7.36 13.82 -2.73
C VAL A 221 8.48 14.87 -2.75
N ASP A 222 8.27 15.99 -2.06
CA ASP A 222 9.23 17.06 -1.91
C ASP A 222 10.10 16.91 -0.64
N GLY A 223 9.79 15.92 0.20
CA GLY A 223 10.49 15.60 1.44
C GLY A 223 11.26 14.29 1.38
N ASN A 224 10.94 13.36 2.31
CA ASN A 224 11.63 12.08 2.41
C ASN A 224 11.34 11.13 1.23
N ASN A 225 10.24 11.31 0.56
CA ASN A 225 9.80 10.55 -0.60
C ASN A 225 9.83 9.02 -0.41
N PHE A 226 9.46 8.54 0.78
CA PHE A 226 9.47 7.11 1.09
C PHE A 226 8.46 6.36 0.22
N SER A 227 8.87 5.22 -0.31
CA SER A 227 7.96 4.26 -0.94
C SER A 227 7.31 3.33 0.09
N CYS A 228 6.29 2.58 -0.33
CA CYS A 228 5.67 1.56 0.53
C CYS A 228 6.72 0.56 1.06
N ALA A 229 7.66 0.14 0.21
CA ALA A 229 8.74 -0.78 0.56
C ALA A 229 9.78 -0.19 1.54
N THR A 230 9.75 1.11 1.81
CA THR A 230 10.61 1.72 2.83
C THR A 230 10.20 1.29 4.23
N CYS A 231 8.89 1.20 4.51
CA CYS A 231 8.36 0.69 5.77
C CYS A 231 8.09 -0.82 5.68
N HIS A 232 7.48 -1.29 4.59
CA HIS A 232 7.20 -2.70 4.32
C HIS A 232 8.40 -3.37 3.65
N LYS A 233 9.56 -3.33 4.32
CA LYS A 233 10.80 -3.89 3.79
C LYS A 233 10.68 -5.39 3.63
N THR A 234 10.81 -5.83 2.40
CA THR A 234 10.62 -7.23 1.98
C THR A 234 11.93 -8.00 2.03
N ASP A 235 11.88 -9.24 2.49
CA ASP A 235 12.95 -10.22 2.35
C ASP A 235 12.36 -11.54 1.88
N GLY A 236 12.99 -12.20 0.90
CA GLY A 236 12.45 -13.42 0.32
C GLY A 236 10.97 -13.31 -0.09
N HIS A 237 10.55 -12.15 -0.62
CA HIS A 237 9.17 -11.79 -0.97
C HIS A 237 8.19 -11.69 0.22
N GLN A 238 8.62 -11.91 1.46
CA GLN A 238 7.77 -11.70 2.63
C GLN A 238 7.58 -10.21 2.88
N VAL A 239 6.38 -9.69 2.62
CA VAL A 239 6.01 -8.29 2.88
C VAL A 239 5.44 -8.23 4.30
N PRO A 240 6.09 -7.53 5.23
CA PRO A 240 5.65 -7.47 6.62
C PRO A 240 4.36 -6.66 6.78
N GLY A 241 3.62 -7.01 7.83
CA GLY A 241 2.36 -6.37 8.19
C GLY A 241 1.15 -7.26 7.90
N SER A 242 0.10 -7.09 8.70
CA SER A 242 -1.16 -7.80 8.52
C SER A 242 -2.30 -7.04 9.17
N ARG A 243 -3.40 -6.82 8.44
CA ARG A 243 -4.62 -6.28 9.01
C ARG A 243 -5.30 -7.23 10.01
N TYR A 244 -4.98 -8.52 9.95
CA TYR A 244 -5.54 -9.53 10.85
C TYR A 244 -4.73 -9.72 12.13
N ASN A 245 -3.55 -9.12 12.20
CA ASN A 245 -2.70 -9.06 13.39
C ASN A 245 -2.00 -7.69 13.43
N PRO A 246 -2.76 -6.60 13.57
CA PRO A 246 -2.17 -5.26 13.59
C PRO A 246 -1.28 -5.11 14.84
N THR A 247 -0.10 -4.59 14.64
CA THR A 247 0.86 -4.28 15.70
C THR A 247 1.05 -2.76 15.76
N ALA A 248 0.42 -2.14 16.74
CA ALA A 248 0.55 -0.69 16.96
C ALA A 248 1.91 -0.31 17.56
N LYS A 249 2.57 -1.26 18.20
CA LYS A 249 3.88 -1.08 18.84
C LYS A 249 4.74 -2.30 18.63
N ASP A 250 6.02 -2.07 18.41
CA ASP A 250 7.01 -3.12 18.44
C ASP A 250 7.34 -3.47 19.90
N LYS A 251 7.23 -4.73 20.24
CA LYS A 251 7.55 -5.25 21.59
C LYS A 251 8.98 -5.71 21.71
N ASP A 252 9.66 -5.90 20.60
CA ASP A 252 11.05 -6.34 20.58
C ASP A 252 11.97 -5.12 20.34
N PRO A 253 12.68 -4.64 21.38
CA PRO A 253 13.60 -3.52 21.24
C PRO A 253 14.83 -3.82 20.39
N ALA A 254 15.12 -5.10 20.12
CA ALA A 254 16.20 -5.52 19.22
C ALA A 254 15.77 -5.50 17.77
N HIS A 255 14.50 -5.22 17.49
CA HIS A 255 13.95 -5.16 16.15
C HIS A 255 14.44 -3.90 15.44
N LEU A 256 15.41 -4.05 14.57
CA LEU A 256 16.03 -2.96 13.85
C LEU A 256 15.51 -2.90 12.42
N ARG A 257 15.37 -1.67 11.92
CA ARG A 257 15.04 -1.43 10.52
C ARG A 257 15.98 -2.22 9.61
N GLY A 258 15.40 -3.05 8.78
CA GLY A 258 16.12 -3.83 7.79
C GLY A 258 16.46 -5.25 8.21
N LYS A 259 16.14 -5.65 9.43
CA LYS A 259 16.09 -7.06 9.80
C LYS A 259 14.68 -7.55 9.58
N VAL A 260 14.51 -8.48 8.69
CA VAL A 260 13.24 -9.18 8.49
C VAL A 260 13.27 -10.40 9.39
N GLU A 261 12.64 -10.28 10.50
CA GLU A 261 12.41 -11.38 11.41
C GLU A 261 10.90 -11.53 11.61
N THR A 262 10.50 -12.43 12.44
CA THR A 262 9.11 -12.85 12.69
C THR A 262 8.16 -11.75 13.15
N THR A 263 8.66 -10.59 13.52
CA THR A 263 7.90 -9.43 13.96
C THR A 263 7.67 -8.44 12.82
N ASN A 264 6.69 -7.58 12.95
CA ASN A 264 6.32 -6.62 11.91
C ASN A 264 7.30 -5.42 11.87
N PRO A 265 8.25 -5.34 10.92
CA PRO A 265 9.19 -4.22 10.81
C PRO A 265 8.55 -2.91 10.36
N ALA A 266 7.28 -2.91 9.95
CA ALA A 266 6.52 -1.70 9.58
C ALA A 266 5.97 -0.95 10.80
N THR A 267 6.66 -1.00 11.94
CA THR A 267 6.30 -0.25 13.14
C THR A 267 7.03 1.10 13.21
N CYS A 268 6.46 2.05 13.94
CA CYS A 268 7.11 3.34 14.18
C CYS A 268 8.48 3.16 14.86
N GLN A 269 8.54 2.26 15.85
CA GLN A 269 9.76 1.98 16.62
C GLN A 269 10.89 1.38 15.79
N ALA A 270 10.59 0.71 14.69
CA ALA A 270 11.61 0.16 13.79
C ALA A 270 12.55 1.25 13.23
N CYS A 271 12.09 2.50 13.17
CA CYS A 271 12.88 3.64 12.74
C CYS A 271 13.16 4.64 13.89
N HIS A 272 12.16 4.89 14.74
CA HIS A 272 12.23 5.92 15.78
C HIS A 272 12.71 5.40 17.14
N GLY A 273 12.90 4.08 17.29
CA GLY A 273 13.32 3.45 18.55
C GLY A 273 12.21 3.43 19.61
N GLN A 274 12.55 2.90 20.79
CA GLN A 274 11.59 2.73 21.90
C GLN A 274 11.36 4.00 22.71
N SER A 275 12.27 4.95 22.65
CA SER A 275 12.21 6.21 23.38
C SER A 275 12.44 7.40 22.43
N PRO A 276 11.49 7.68 21.51
CA PRO A 276 11.70 8.65 20.43
C PRO A 276 11.68 10.11 20.90
N HIS A 277 11.17 10.40 22.09
CA HIS A 277 11.00 11.76 22.58
C HIS A 277 12.12 12.15 23.56
N GLN A 278 12.51 13.42 23.53
CA GLN A 278 13.46 13.98 24.51
C GLN A 278 12.84 14.08 25.93
N VAL A 279 11.52 14.27 26.00
CA VAL A 279 10.79 14.37 27.28
C VAL A 279 10.43 12.95 27.75
N VAL A 280 10.98 12.55 28.89
CA VAL A 280 10.77 11.22 29.50
C VAL A 280 9.27 10.89 29.64
N LYS A 281 8.47 11.86 30.08
CA LYS A 281 7.02 11.66 30.27
C LYS A 281 6.30 11.25 28.99
N LEU A 282 6.71 11.77 27.83
CA LEU A 282 6.14 11.36 26.54
C LEU A 282 6.54 9.92 26.20
N ASN A 283 7.75 9.49 26.52
CA ASN A 283 8.15 8.10 26.34
C ASN A 283 7.38 7.14 27.26
N GLU A 284 7.01 7.56 28.49
CA GLU A 284 6.11 6.81 29.35
C GLU A 284 4.71 6.66 28.74
N HIS A 285 4.20 7.71 28.06
CA HIS A 285 2.93 7.63 27.33
C HIS A 285 3.01 6.60 26.20
N THR A 286 4.11 6.57 25.42
CA THR A 286 4.25 5.61 24.34
C THR A 286 4.28 4.16 24.82
N ALA A 287 4.57 3.91 26.09
CA ALA A 287 4.45 2.56 26.68
C ALA A 287 2.98 2.09 26.82
N LYS A 288 2.01 3.02 26.82
CA LYS A 288 0.59 2.74 27.08
C LYS A 288 -0.32 2.97 25.87
N ILE A 289 -0.06 3.99 25.07
CA ILE A 289 -0.89 4.40 23.95
C ILE A 289 -0.11 4.30 22.64
N ALA A 290 -0.83 4.08 21.53
CA ALA A 290 -0.24 4.00 20.19
C ALA A 290 0.31 5.37 19.74
N CYS A 291 1.39 5.37 18.98
CA CYS A 291 2.02 6.59 18.47
C CYS A 291 1.06 7.41 17.60
N GLN A 292 0.21 6.74 16.85
CA GLN A 292 -0.80 7.34 15.97
C GLN A 292 -1.82 8.21 16.74
N THR A 293 -2.09 7.91 18.00
CA THR A 293 -3.03 8.69 18.82
C THR A 293 -2.64 10.17 18.91
N CYS A 294 -1.34 10.47 18.94
CA CYS A 294 -0.83 11.84 19.00
C CYS A 294 -0.32 12.33 17.64
N HIS A 295 0.29 11.44 16.83
CA HIS A 295 0.96 11.81 15.59
C HIS A 295 0.06 11.72 14.34
N ILE A 296 -1.10 11.05 14.44
CA ILE A 296 -2.12 11.00 13.39
C ILE A 296 -3.49 11.30 14.01
N PRO A 297 -3.70 12.53 14.53
CA PRO A 297 -4.93 12.88 15.26
C PRO A 297 -6.15 13.03 14.33
N THR A 298 -5.92 13.19 13.04
CA THR A 298 -6.98 13.34 12.04
C THR A 298 -6.61 12.54 10.78
N TYR A 299 -7.62 12.14 10.04
CA TYR A 299 -7.48 11.58 8.70
C TYR A 299 -8.21 12.44 7.65
N ALA A 300 -8.18 12.08 6.37
CA ALA A 300 -8.66 12.93 5.27
C ALA A 300 -7.94 14.30 5.26
N ARG A 301 -6.61 14.26 5.24
CA ARG A 301 -5.74 15.43 5.33
C ARG A 301 -5.17 15.82 3.96
N GLY A 302 -4.50 16.97 3.93
CA GLY A 302 -3.73 17.40 2.74
C GLY A 302 -4.57 17.70 1.51
N GLY A 303 -5.82 18.14 1.68
CA GLY A 303 -6.74 18.41 0.58
C GLY A 303 -7.39 17.13 0.01
N GLN A 304 -7.41 16.04 0.78
CA GLN A 304 -7.98 14.75 0.36
C GLN A 304 -9.19 14.39 1.23
N PRO A 305 -10.39 14.88 0.89
CA PRO A 305 -11.58 14.59 1.69
C PRO A 305 -12.01 13.13 1.58
N THR A 306 -12.74 12.67 2.57
CA THR A 306 -13.37 11.35 2.58
C THR A 306 -14.88 11.46 2.64
N LYS A 307 -15.56 10.45 2.09
CA LYS A 307 -17.03 10.37 2.11
C LYS A 307 -17.55 10.12 3.52
N MET A 308 -18.51 10.94 3.91
CA MET A 308 -19.19 10.89 5.19
C MET A 308 -20.70 10.91 4.97
N THR A 309 -21.45 10.63 6.03
CA THR A 309 -22.90 10.86 6.10
C THR A 309 -23.66 10.36 4.87
N TRP A 310 -23.90 9.05 4.84
CA TRP A 310 -24.63 8.40 3.76
C TRP A 310 -26.13 8.35 4.06
N ASP A 311 -26.95 8.76 3.08
CA ASP A 311 -28.40 8.58 3.14
C ASP A 311 -28.88 7.69 1.99
N TRP A 312 -28.88 6.41 2.26
CA TRP A 312 -29.33 5.37 1.31
C TRP A 312 -30.83 5.46 0.98
N SER A 313 -31.65 6.12 1.83
CA SER A 313 -33.10 6.27 1.58
C SER A 313 -33.38 7.13 0.36
N THR A 314 -32.42 7.96 -0.06
CA THR A 314 -32.53 8.82 -1.23
C THR A 314 -32.08 8.14 -2.53
N ALA A 315 -31.57 6.91 -2.48
CA ALA A 315 -31.14 6.17 -3.66
C ALA A 315 -32.30 5.84 -4.61
N GLY A 316 -31.97 5.53 -5.86
CA GLY A 316 -32.94 5.05 -6.86
C GLY A 316 -33.59 6.13 -7.71
N LYS A 317 -33.27 7.43 -7.51
CA LYS A 317 -33.76 8.49 -8.41
C LYS A 317 -33.14 8.32 -9.79
N LEU A 318 -33.93 8.58 -10.82
CA LEU A 318 -33.51 8.56 -12.22
C LEU A 318 -33.59 9.98 -12.80
N ASP A 319 -32.82 10.25 -13.85
CA ASP A 319 -32.90 11.50 -14.60
C ASP A 319 -34.19 11.57 -15.42
N LYS A 320 -34.36 12.66 -16.15
CA LYS A 320 -35.52 12.89 -17.04
C LYS A 320 -35.68 11.83 -18.14
N ASP A 321 -34.61 11.13 -18.49
CA ASP A 321 -34.58 10.09 -19.51
C ASP A 321 -34.70 8.66 -18.89
N GLY A 322 -34.96 8.56 -17.57
CA GLY A 322 -35.10 7.31 -16.85
C GLY A 322 -33.76 6.59 -16.60
N LYS A 323 -32.65 7.31 -16.62
CA LYS A 323 -31.30 6.73 -16.43
C LYS A 323 -30.72 7.09 -15.07
N PRO A 324 -29.87 6.21 -14.48
CA PRO A 324 -29.09 6.54 -13.30
C PRO A 324 -28.16 7.74 -13.57
N TYR A 325 -27.98 8.60 -12.57
CA TYR A 325 -27.16 9.81 -12.68
C TYR A 325 -26.35 10.07 -11.41
N THR A 326 -25.44 11.04 -11.51
CA THR A 326 -24.61 11.55 -10.40
C THR A 326 -24.73 13.08 -10.37
N GLU A 327 -24.86 13.66 -9.18
CA GLU A 327 -24.76 15.09 -8.94
C GLU A 327 -23.48 15.43 -8.20
N LYS A 328 -23.01 16.66 -8.37
CA LYS A 328 -21.84 17.20 -7.69
C LYS A 328 -22.25 18.34 -6.77
N ASP A 329 -21.48 18.53 -5.71
CA ASP A 329 -21.57 19.72 -4.86
C ASP A 329 -20.81 20.92 -5.48
N ASP A 330 -20.80 22.05 -4.78
CA ASP A 330 -20.17 23.28 -5.21
C ASP A 330 -18.63 23.16 -5.30
N ASP A 331 -18.04 22.22 -4.58
CA ASP A 331 -16.60 21.91 -4.60
C ASP A 331 -16.22 20.91 -5.69
N GLY A 332 -17.20 20.38 -6.43
CA GLY A 332 -17.02 19.47 -7.55
C GLY A 332 -16.96 18.00 -7.16
N TYR A 333 -17.18 17.67 -5.90
CA TYR A 333 -17.29 16.28 -5.45
C TYR A 333 -18.68 15.72 -5.69
N ASP A 334 -18.76 14.41 -5.94
CA ASP A 334 -20.05 13.75 -6.08
C ASP A 334 -20.83 13.85 -4.75
N SER A 335 -22.04 14.38 -4.78
CA SER A 335 -22.92 14.56 -3.61
C SER A 335 -24.11 13.62 -3.61
N TYR A 336 -24.47 13.11 -4.79
CA TYR A 336 -25.53 12.12 -5.00
C TYR A 336 -25.13 11.13 -6.09
N MET A 337 -25.50 9.90 -5.91
CA MET A 337 -25.46 8.86 -6.95
C MET A 337 -26.73 8.03 -6.91
N SER A 338 -27.37 7.77 -8.05
CA SER A 338 -28.61 6.97 -8.11
C SER A 338 -28.53 5.63 -7.39
N ILE A 339 -27.35 4.98 -7.42
CA ILE A 339 -27.14 3.66 -6.78
C ILE A 339 -26.80 3.74 -5.29
N LYS A 340 -26.54 4.93 -4.74
CA LYS A 340 -26.05 5.12 -3.37
C LYS A 340 -26.83 6.16 -2.56
N GLY A 341 -27.62 7.04 -3.20
CA GLY A 341 -28.26 8.16 -2.55
C GLY A 341 -27.30 9.32 -2.25
N ASN A 342 -27.67 10.18 -1.32
CA ASN A 342 -26.88 11.33 -0.91
C ASN A 342 -25.73 10.93 0.02
N PHE A 343 -24.64 11.69 -0.08
CA PHE A 343 -23.50 11.61 0.84
C PHE A 343 -22.74 12.94 0.85
N THR A 344 -21.93 13.15 1.88
CA THR A 344 -21.11 14.35 2.03
C THR A 344 -19.63 13.98 2.08
N TRP A 345 -18.78 15.00 1.87
CA TRP A 345 -17.33 14.88 2.00
C TRP A 345 -16.86 15.70 3.21
N LYS A 346 -15.83 15.23 3.88
CA LYS A 346 -15.20 15.91 5.01
C LYS A 346 -13.69 15.77 4.95
N GLU A 347 -13.02 16.85 5.34
CA GLU A 347 -11.59 16.88 5.58
C GLU A 347 -11.29 16.97 7.08
N ASN A 348 -10.05 16.63 7.44
CA ASN A 348 -9.52 16.74 8.81
C ASN A 348 -10.43 16.09 9.86
N VAL A 349 -10.90 14.90 9.56
CA VAL A 349 -11.83 14.16 10.40
C VAL A 349 -11.10 13.59 11.61
N THR A 350 -11.59 13.89 12.81
CA THR A 350 -11.13 13.29 14.07
C THR A 350 -11.87 11.97 14.28
N PRO A 351 -11.17 10.89 14.63
CA PRO A 351 -11.79 9.58 14.91
C PRO A 351 -12.74 9.61 16.10
#